data_0a73febb25b45143a21cc7dcc68a3f43
#
_entry.id   0a73febb25b45143a21cc7dcc68a3f43
#
_cell.length_a   1.000
_cell.length_b   1.000
_cell.length_c   1.000
_cell.angle_alpha   90.00
_cell.angle_beta   90.00
_cell.angle_gamma   90.00
#
_symmetry.space_group_name_H-M   'P 1'
#
loop_
_entity.id
_entity.type
_entity.pdbx_description
1 polymer ?
#
loop_
_entity_poly.entity_id
_entity_poly.type
_entity_poly.pdbx_seq_one_letter_code
_entity_poly.pdbx_strand_id
1 'polypeptide(L)'
;MYSRKLLKSNKIFNFKSNYILKKYLSEVIDSHINYRETQFEPLPKKKPQRISFLTALLTKNVNSEVFTYPEQISLRYNDFFKWLKPIEIYMSSCVNKKLDKNQILNQLRELEVFRTHISEEYFGLTLSNSESLKLIETLSTLPWLGTYIVKNHISPLQIISKYGSESQKIKYYPKIMSGEMIPTICVYEGDHRANINSIQTLAIQDKENSWLLSGEKHYVVNGVDSNLFLVFAKHVSSNITGTDSFSLFLIEHDFGNINCTNVYETIGRCEIPTCTVNFNDTIVPSENIIGTLGDGFKILMEYLKPGRQNISAQAISILRNFINTLIPDILQMRHYDRDLYQFDVVKKTLSEIIFSLYTMESMTYLTSGMIDEYEIIDADLEHILTETYCANKCLKCIQTGLQLIGAQSYMNNKSYIQAFHDAMALTTMDINNLDASTYAAGRIVQNIGQTMADHIFKKRNIFQFPFYNMLNSIFESNSKLNADKYLHPSLAYASRYMEDCIDRLKNSILILLERSGSQSVEQYIDLERLTEMLTEIYGTFANLSRSSKSYCNGNQNADLEKEVALKMTFVTHSKICEISKIIENGPLFNGDQCYISAMDLMYEKREYSMIHPLIKIF
;
A
#
# COMPACT_ATOMS: atom_id res chain seq x y z
N MET A 1 44.39 -25.92 13.99
CA MET A 1 45.13 -25.07 13.00
C MET A 1 44.55 -25.10 11.59
N TYR A 2 43.65 -25.99 11.27
CA TYR A 2 43.04 -26.13 9.93
C TYR A 2 41.82 -25.25 9.67
N SER A 3 41.13 -24.75 10.70
CA SER A 3 39.91 -23.94 10.52
C SER A 3 40.15 -22.46 10.18
N ARG A 4 41.36 -21.93 10.46
CA ARG A 4 41.71 -20.54 10.13
C ARG A 4 42.20 -20.31 8.69
N LYS A 5 42.53 -21.37 7.96
CA LYS A 5 42.93 -21.27 6.53
C LYS A 5 41.73 -21.24 5.58
N LEU A 6 40.61 -21.87 5.94
CA LEU A 6 39.38 -21.88 5.13
C LEU A 6 38.64 -20.53 5.19
N LEU A 7 38.69 -19.81 6.31
CA LEU A 7 38.10 -18.48 6.42
C LEU A 7 38.89 -17.39 5.66
N LYS A 8 40.19 -17.59 5.44
CA LYS A 8 40.99 -16.68 4.61
C LYS A 8 40.80 -16.90 3.11
N SER A 9 40.53 -18.15 2.66
CA SER A 9 40.27 -18.45 1.26
C SER A 9 38.90 -17.89 0.79
N ASN A 10 37.88 -17.97 1.61
CA ASN A 10 36.57 -17.41 1.25
C ASN A 10 36.55 -15.88 1.18
N LYS A 11 37.33 -15.18 2.01
CA LYS A 11 37.47 -13.71 1.91
C LYS A 11 38.24 -13.28 0.65
N ILE A 12 39.24 -14.03 0.22
CA ILE A 12 40.02 -13.71 -0.98
C ILE A 12 39.20 -14.02 -2.25
N PHE A 13 38.37 -15.06 -2.24
CA PHE A 13 37.48 -15.38 -3.37
C PHE A 13 36.38 -14.31 -3.52
N ASN A 14 35.75 -13.87 -2.43
CA ASN A 14 34.78 -12.77 -2.47
C ASN A 14 35.40 -11.43 -2.93
N PHE A 15 36.64 -11.13 -2.53
CA PHE A 15 37.31 -9.88 -2.96
C PHE A 15 37.67 -9.87 -4.46
N LYS A 16 38.10 -11.01 -5.02
CA LYS A 16 38.36 -11.09 -6.46
C LYS A 16 37.10 -11.11 -7.29
N SER A 17 36.07 -11.79 -6.85
CA SER A 17 34.74 -11.81 -7.49
C SER A 17 34.12 -10.41 -7.52
N ASN A 18 34.12 -9.68 -6.40
CA ASN A 18 33.63 -8.31 -6.35
C ASN A 18 34.46 -7.32 -7.19
N TYR A 19 35.76 -7.52 -7.33
CA TYR A 19 36.60 -6.68 -8.17
C TYR A 19 36.34 -6.91 -9.67
N ILE A 20 36.20 -8.17 -10.10
CA ILE A 20 35.86 -8.52 -11.47
C ILE A 20 34.44 -8.05 -11.80
N LEU A 21 33.49 -8.20 -10.88
CA LEU A 21 32.11 -7.71 -11.01
C LEU A 21 32.06 -6.19 -11.16
N LYS A 22 32.78 -5.47 -10.30
CA LYS A 22 32.91 -4.01 -10.36
C LYS A 22 33.53 -3.56 -11.69
N LYS A 23 34.55 -4.25 -12.17
CA LYS A 23 35.19 -3.91 -13.43
C LYS A 23 34.28 -4.18 -14.63
N TYR A 24 33.58 -5.31 -14.65
CA TYR A 24 32.63 -5.64 -15.74
C TYR A 24 31.43 -4.67 -15.75
N LEU A 25 30.87 -4.37 -14.58
CA LEU A 25 29.76 -3.42 -14.46
C LEU A 25 30.20 -1.98 -14.81
N SER A 26 31.40 -1.55 -14.42
CA SER A 26 31.94 -0.25 -14.85
C SER A 26 32.15 -0.18 -16.37
N GLU A 27 32.68 -1.22 -16.99
CA GLU A 27 32.87 -1.26 -18.44
C GLU A 27 31.54 -1.26 -19.23
N VAL A 28 30.49 -1.89 -18.71
CA VAL A 28 29.13 -1.88 -19.31
C VAL A 28 28.43 -0.54 -19.08
N ILE A 29 28.63 0.08 -17.92
CA ILE A 29 28.01 1.36 -17.55
C ILE A 29 28.74 2.54 -18.21
N ASP A 30 30.07 2.54 -18.24
CA ASP A 30 30.89 3.59 -18.86
C ASP A 30 30.67 3.71 -20.39
N SER A 31 30.13 2.67 -21.03
CA SER A 31 29.85 2.73 -22.47
C SER A 31 28.60 3.53 -22.83
N HIS A 32 27.73 3.88 -21.87
CA HIS A 32 26.41 4.45 -22.21
C HIS A 32 25.93 5.67 -21.41
N ILE A 33 26.51 6.01 -20.24
CA ILE A 33 26.00 7.12 -19.44
C ILE A 33 27.12 7.74 -18.56
N ASN A 34 27.31 9.07 -18.64
CA ASN A 34 28.08 9.86 -17.66
C ASN A 34 27.29 9.95 -16.35
N TYR A 35 27.40 8.96 -15.47
CA TYR A 35 26.79 9.02 -14.15
C TYR A 35 27.55 10.02 -13.27
N ARG A 36 26.83 10.95 -12.65
CA ARG A 36 27.28 11.58 -11.42
C ARG A 36 27.30 10.48 -10.37
N GLU A 37 28.44 10.25 -9.72
CA GLU A 37 28.54 9.26 -8.64
C GLU A 37 27.80 9.81 -7.39
N THR A 38 26.48 9.78 -7.42
CA THR A 38 25.67 10.07 -6.22
C THR A 38 25.83 8.92 -5.25
N GLN A 39 26.39 9.20 -4.09
CA GLN A 39 26.48 8.26 -2.97
C GLN A 39 25.77 8.86 -1.77
N PHE A 40 24.98 8.05 -1.08
CA PHE A 40 24.36 8.41 0.18
C PHE A 40 25.15 7.85 1.36
N GLU A 41 25.04 8.50 2.51
CA GLU A 41 25.47 7.89 3.76
C GLU A 41 24.80 6.54 3.98
N PRO A 42 25.49 5.55 4.57
CA PRO A 42 24.91 4.24 4.83
C PRO A 42 23.61 4.31 5.64
N LEU A 43 22.69 3.38 5.37
CA LEU A 43 21.47 3.27 6.16
C LEU A 43 21.81 3.06 7.66
N PRO A 44 21.08 3.70 8.58
CA PRO A 44 21.30 3.52 10.02
C PRO A 44 21.07 2.07 10.42
N LYS A 45 21.79 1.61 11.45
CA LYS A 45 21.59 0.27 12.02
C LYS A 45 20.19 0.18 12.61
N LYS A 46 19.46 -0.85 12.18
CA LYS A 46 18.10 -1.11 12.64
C LYS A 46 18.09 -1.76 14.04
N LYS A 47 17.03 -1.48 14.80
CA LYS A 47 16.70 -2.19 16.03
C LYS A 47 16.25 -3.62 15.71
N PRO A 48 16.44 -4.63 16.59
CA PRO A 48 16.30 -6.03 16.20
C PRO A 48 14.87 -6.44 15.84
N GLN A 49 13.89 -6.21 16.69
CA GLN A 49 12.52 -6.70 16.45
C GLN A 49 11.46 -5.89 17.19
N ARG A 50 10.29 -5.77 16.60
CA ARG A 50 9.10 -5.18 17.22
C ARG A 50 7.83 -5.92 16.80
N ILE A 51 6.84 -6.03 17.73
CA ILE A 51 5.47 -6.44 17.40
C ILE A 51 4.74 -5.33 16.63
N SER A 52 3.73 -5.71 15.83
CA SER A 52 2.81 -4.78 15.19
C SER A 52 2.30 -3.74 16.20
N PHE A 53 2.28 -2.49 15.78
CA PHE A 53 1.83 -1.38 16.58
C PHE A 53 0.39 -1.56 17.07
N LEU A 54 -0.52 -1.93 16.18
CA LEU A 54 -1.92 -2.14 16.52
C LEU A 54 -2.12 -3.33 17.47
N THR A 55 -1.36 -4.42 17.27
CA THR A 55 -1.37 -5.54 18.22
C THR A 55 -0.87 -5.11 19.60
N ALA A 56 0.19 -4.30 19.67
CA ALA A 56 0.71 -3.77 20.93
C ALA A 56 -0.33 -2.91 21.66
N LEU A 57 -1.04 -2.03 20.94
CA LEU A 57 -2.11 -1.19 21.51
C LEU A 57 -3.26 -2.01 22.09
N LEU A 58 -3.76 -3.00 21.34
CA LEU A 58 -4.91 -3.82 21.74
C LEU A 58 -4.58 -4.76 22.90
N THR A 59 -3.36 -5.24 22.98
CA THR A 59 -2.88 -6.07 24.11
C THR A 59 -2.40 -5.23 25.29
N LYS A 60 -2.40 -3.88 25.16
CA LYS A 60 -1.87 -2.93 26.16
C LYS A 60 -0.40 -3.16 26.52
N ASN A 61 0.33 -3.81 25.64
CA ASN A 61 1.77 -4.07 25.79
C ASN A 61 2.56 -2.96 25.08
N VAL A 62 2.44 -1.72 25.59
CA VAL A 62 2.95 -0.52 24.94
C VAL A 62 4.09 0.07 25.75
N ASN A 63 5.17 0.39 25.07
CA ASN A 63 6.30 1.16 25.62
C ASN A 63 6.33 2.59 25.04
N SER A 64 7.20 3.44 25.57
CA SER A 64 7.32 4.85 25.14
C SER A 64 7.66 5.00 23.65
N GLU A 65 8.39 4.06 23.08
CA GLU A 65 8.80 4.09 21.67
C GLU A 65 7.62 4.01 20.71
N VAL A 66 6.50 3.39 21.15
CA VAL A 66 5.28 3.26 20.35
C VAL A 66 4.68 4.62 20.01
N PHE A 67 4.73 5.58 20.96
CA PHE A 67 4.13 6.91 20.80
C PHE A 67 5.06 7.92 20.14
N THR A 68 6.30 7.53 19.84
CA THR A 68 7.25 8.43 19.19
C THR A 68 7.07 8.38 17.67
N TYR A 69 6.78 9.53 17.07
CA TYR A 69 6.76 9.64 15.62
C TYR A 69 8.20 9.50 15.08
N PRO A 70 8.44 8.69 14.04
CA PRO A 70 9.78 8.41 13.54
C PRO A 70 10.60 9.67 13.27
N GLU A 71 11.85 9.68 13.68
CA GLU A 71 12.76 10.80 13.49
C GLU A 71 13.74 10.49 12.36
N GLN A 72 13.76 11.38 11.39
CA GLN A 72 14.59 11.22 10.20
C GLN A 72 15.77 12.20 10.21
N ILE A 73 16.43 12.32 11.37
CA ILE A 73 17.61 13.17 11.53
C ILE A 73 18.85 12.32 11.23
N SER A 74 19.30 12.32 9.98
CA SER A 74 20.61 11.80 9.60
C SER A 74 21.22 12.68 8.50
N LEU A 75 22.55 12.68 8.40
CA LEU A 75 23.26 13.32 7.28
C LEU A 75 22.74 12.80 5.94
N ARG A 76 22.47 11.50 5.86
CA ARG A 76 21.85 10.84 4.71
C ARG A 76 20.57 11.52 4.25
N TYR A 77 19.72 11.96 5.17
CA TYR A 77 18.46 12.62 4.84
C TYR A 77 18.68 13.93 4.09
N ASN A 78 19.69 14.69 4.50
CA ASN A 78 20.09 15.92 3.81
C ASN A 78 20.61 15.61 2.40
N ASP A 79 21.36 14.54 2.22
CA ASP A 79 21.88 14.15 0.91
C ASP A 79 20.75 13.64 0.00
N PHE A 80 19.81 12.86 0.54
CA PHE A 80 18.62 12.46 -0.17
C PHE A 80 17.81 13.67 -0.68
N PHE A 81 17.54 14.67 0.15
CA PHE A 81 16.80 15.85 -0.27
C PHE A 81 17.57 16.72 -1.26
N LYS A 82 18.89 16.81 -1.17
CA LYS A 82 19.71 17.48 -2.18
C LYS A 82 19.60 16.79 -3.54
N TRP A 83 19.63 15.45 -3.54
CA TRP A 83 19.43 14.66 -4.75
C TRP A 83 18.01 14.75 -5.29
N LEU A 84 16.99 14.74 -4.43
CA LEU A 84 15.58 14.81 -4.82
C LEU A 84 15.19 16.18 -5.40
N LYS A 85 15.84 17.26 -4.96
CA LYS A 85 15.47 18.63 -5.35
C LYS A 85 15.44 18.90 -6.85
N PRO A 86 16.45 18.51 -7.66
CA PRO A 86 16.38 18.60 -9.12
C PRO A 86 15.19 17.85 -9.73
N ILE A 87 14.84 16.68 -9.15
CA ILE A 87 13.69 15.87 -9.58
C ILE A 87 12.38 16.62 -9.29
N GLU A 88 12.21 17.20 -8.10
CA GLU A 88 11.03 18.00 -7.76
C GLU A 88 10.84 19.20 -8.72
N ILE A 89 11.93 19.92 -9.03
CA ILE A 89 11.91 21.05 -9.96
C ILE A 89 11.51 20.56 -11.36
N TYR A 90 12.08 19.46 -11.82
CA TYR A 90 11.76 18.89 -13.12
C TYR A 90 10.29 18.46 -13.19
N MET A 91 9.80 17.71 -12.20
CA MET A 91 8.41 17.26 -12.12
C MET A 91 7.43 18.44 -12.12
N SER A 92 7.71 19.50 -11.36
CA SER A 92 6.90 20.72 -11.35
C SER A 92 6.84 21.39 -12.73
N SER A 93 7.92 21.32 -13.50
CA SER A 93 7.97 21.84 -14.87
C SER A 93 7.15 21.01 -15.86
N CYS A 94 7.06 19.68 -15.63
CA CYS A 94 6.34 18.75 -16.50
C CYS A 94 4.82 18.93 -16.42
N VAL A 95 4.27 19.32 -15.27
CA VAL A 95 2.82 19.57 -15.09
C VAL A 95 2.30 20.62 -16.09
N ASN A 96 3.12 21.64 -16.36
CA ASN A 96 2.74 22.75 -17.24
C ASN A 96 3.10 22.53 -18.72
N LYS A 97 3.85 21.46 -19.03
CA LYS A 97 4.32 21.15 -20.38
C LYS A 97 3.80 19.78 -20.79
N LYS A 98 3.18 19.67 -21.96
CA LYS A 98 2.88 18.37 -22.57
C LYS A 98 4.18 17.80 -23.15
N LEU A 99 4.97 17.16 -22.32
CA LEU A 99 6.17 16.44 -22.73
C LEU A 99 5.81 15.01 -23.15
N ASP A 100 6.55 14.46 -24.10
CA ASP A 100 6.41 13.06 -24.47
C ASP A 100 6.91 12.13 -23.34
N LYS A 101 6.27 10.96 -23.18
CA LYS A 101 6.61 9.93 -22.20
C LYS A 101 8.12 9.60 -22.21
N ASN A 102 8.68 9.38 -23.42
CA ASN A 102 10.07 8.98 -23.56
C ASN A 102 11.04 10.10 -23.14
N GLN A 103 10.69 11.36 -23.39
CA GLN A 103 11.49 12.52 -22.95
C GLN A 103 11.54 12.58 -21.42
N ILE A 104 10.41 12.36 -20.76
CA ILE A 104 10.33 12.34 -19.29
C ILE A 104 11.17 11.18 -18.72
N LEU A 105 11.02 9.99 -19.26
CA LEU A 105 11.76 8.81 -18.79
C LEU A 105 13.27 8.96 -19.01
N ASN A 106 13.72 9.51 -20.14
CA ASN A 106 15.13 9.77 -20.41
C ASN A 106 15.73 10.77 -19.41
N GLN A 107 15.03 11.86 -19.13
CA GLN A 107 15.51 12.83 -18.14
C GLN A 107 15.58 12.23 -16.72
N LEU A 108 14.64 11.35 -16.35
CA LEU A 108 14.69 10.66 -15.08
C LEU A 108 15.84 9.63 -14.98
N ARG A 109 16.28 9.07 -16.11
CA ARG A 109 17.50 8.27 -16.17
C ARG A 109 18.74 9.11 -15.89
N GLU A 110 18.86 10.29 -16.51
CA GLU A 110 19.94 11.23 -16.23
C GLU A 110 19.95 11.71 -14.78
N LEU A 111 18.78 11.78 -14.13
CA LEU A 111 18.62 12.10 -12.70
C LEU A 111 18.79 10.89 -11.79
N GLU A 112 19.24 9.75 -12.32
CA GLU A 112 19.57 8.53 -11.59
C GLU A 112 18.37 7.83 -10.89
N VAL A 113 17.11 8.16 -11.26
CA VAL A 113 15.92 7.59 -10.63
C VAL A 113 15.85 6.07 -10.80
N PHE A 114 16.31 5.54 -11.93
CA PHE A 114 16.31 4.09 -12.20
C PHE A 114 17.42 3.31 -11.48
N ARG A 115 18.29 3.97 -10.74
CA ARG A 115 19.27 3.34 -9.84
C ARG A 115 18.69 3.03 -8.46
N THR A 116 17.52 3.59 -8.13
CA THR A 116 16.84 3.34 -6.86
C THR A 116 16.36 1.88 -6.77
N HIS A 117 16.26 1.33 -5.56
CA HIS A 117 15.85 -0.06 -5.29
C HIS A 117 16.83 -1.15 -5.78
N ILE A 118 18.02 -0.77 -6.19
CA ILE A 118 19.14 -1.68 -6.49
C ILE A 118 20.19 -1.47 -5.41
N SER A 119 20.84 -2.55 -4.96
CA SER A 119 21.84 -2.46 -3.91
C SER A 119 23.12 -1.77 -4.39
N GLU A 120 23.85 -1.16 -3.46
CA GLU A 120 25.12 -0.46 -3.73
C GLU A 120 26.16 -1.38 -4.36
N GLU A 121 26.10 -2.69 -4.10
CA GLU A 121 26.96 -3.69 -4.71
C GLU A 121 26.85 -3.75 -6.25
N TYR A 122 25.69 -3.33 -6.78
CA TYR A 122 25.37 -3.25 -8.22
C TYR A 122 25.22 -1.79 -8.68
N PHE A 123 25.89 -0.84 -8.03
CA PHE A 123 25.83 0.61 -8.32
C PHE A 123 24.44 1.25 -8.13
N GLY A 124 23.60 0.66 -7.30
CA GLY A 124 22.32 1.23 -6.92
C GLY A 124 22.42 2.27 -5.81
N LEU A 125 21.30 2.92 -5.50
CA LEU A 125 21.20 3.95 -4.45
C LEU A 125 20.61 3.43 -3.14
N THR A 126 20.03 2.25 -3.11
CA THR A 126 19.44 1.59 -1.92
C THR A 126 18.63 2.55 -1.02
N LEU A 127 17.46 2.98 -1.50
CA LEU A 127 16.61 3.88 -0.71
C LEU A 127 15.98 3.17 0.50
N SER A 128 15.79 3.90 1.60
CA SER A 128 14.92 3.47 2.70
C SER A 128 13.44 3.47 2.27
N ASN A 129 12.55 2.88 3.07
CA ASN A 129 11.12 2.89 2.75
C ASN A 129 10.55 4.30 2.71
N SER A 130 10.92 5.15 3.66
CA SER A 130 10.48 6.56 3.71
C SER A 130 11.04 7.38 2.54
N GLU A 131 12.31 7.18 2.16
CA GLU A 131 12.92 7.82 0.99
C GLU A 131 12.23 7.37 -0.31
N SER A 132 11.95 6.06 -0.44
CA SER A 132 11.22 5.50 -1.57
C SER A 132 9.82 6.08 -1.71
N LEU A 133 9.05 6.14 -0.62
CA LEU A 133 7.72 6.74 -0.62
C LEU A 133 7.75 8.21 -1.02
N LYS A 134 8.74 8.98 -0.51
CA LYS A 134 8.88 10.40 -0.87
C LYS A 134 9.25 10.58 -2.34
N LEU A 135 10.07 9.72 -2.90
CA LEU A 135 10.37 9.72 -4.34
C LEU A 135 9.10 9.44 -5.16
N ILE A 136 8.34 8.37 -4.80
CA ILE A 136 7.10 8.01 -5.49
C ILE A 136 6.07 9.14 -5.39
N GLU A 137 5.93 9.78 -4.22
CA GLU A 137 5.08 10.95 -4.02
C GLU A 137 5.47 12.07 -5.00
N THR A 138 6.76 12.34 -5.16
CA THR A 138 7.27 13.36 -6.07
C THR A 138 6.99 13.00 -7.54
N LEU A 139 7.25 11.75 -7.94
CA LEU A 139 7.01 11.28 -9.32
C LEU A 139 5.51 11.20 -9.66
N SER A 140 4.66 10.90 -8.67
CA SER A 140 3.20 10.84 -8.80
C SER A 140 2.53 12.22 -8.97
N THR A 141 3.32 13.29 -9.04
CA THR A 141 2.86 14.59 -9.59
C THR A 141 2.28 14.39 -11.00
N LEU A 142 2.82 13.42 -11.75
CA LEU A 142 2.19 12.81 -12.91
C LEU A 142 1.70 11.41 -12.50
N PRO A 143 0.39 11.19 -12.30
CA PRO A 143 -0.14 9.95 -11.73
C PRO A 143 0.27 8.69 -12.50
N TRP A 144 0.32 8.74 -13.84
CA TRP A 144 0.80 7.64 -14.66
C TRP A 144 2.25 7.26 -14.36
N LEU A 145 3.11 8.26 -14.09
CA LEU A 145 4.53 8.03 -13.83
C LEU A 145 4.77 7.33 -12.48
N GLY A 146 4.02 7.73 -11.44
CA GLY A 146 4.04 7.02 -10.15
C GLY A 146 3.70 5.55 -10.31
N THR A 147 2.62 5.25 -11.05
CA THR A 147 2.22 3.87 -11.36
C THR A 147 3.28 3.14 -12.20
N TYR A 148 3.84 3.78 -13.22
CA TYR A 148 4.91 3.21 -14.06
C TYR A 148 6.11 2.80 -13.20
N ILE A 149 6.61 3.70 -12.36
CA ILE A 149 7.77 3.42 -11.51
C ILE A 149 7.47 2.28 -10.54
N VAL A 150 6.30 2.23 -9.94
CA VAL A 150 5.94 1.14 -9.02
C VAL A 150 5.81 -0.19 -9.76
N LYS A 151 5.05 -0.26 -10.87
CA LYS A 151 4.72 -1.51 -11.56
C LYS A 151 5.83 -2.01 -12.49
N ASN A 152 6.55 -1.11 -13.16
CA ASN A 152 7.55 -1.44 -14.17
C ASN A 152 9.01 -1.25 -13.69
N HIS A 153 9.23 -0.83 -12.45
CA HIS A 153 10.59 -0.71 -11.92
C HIS A 153 10.70 -1.29 -10.50
N ILE A 154 10.00 -0.73 -9.51
CA ILE A 154 10.16 -1.09 -8.10
C ILE A 154 9.74 -2.55 -7.83
N SER A 155 8.51 -2.91 -8.19
CA SER A 155 7.98 -4.25 -7.88
C SER A 155 8.76 -5.39 -8.54
N PRO A 156 9.13 -5.31 -9.83
CA PRO A 156 10.00 -6.32 -10.44
C PRO A 156 11.38 -6.40 -9.78
N LEU A 157 12.00 -5.25 -9.46
CA LEU A 157 13.31 -5.23 -8.81
C LEU A 157 13.29 -5.80 -7.41
N GLN A 158 12.23 -5.58 -6.63
CA GLN A 158 12.08 -6.18 -5.30
C GLN A 158 12.06 -7.71 -5.38
N ILE A 159 11.39 -8.27 -6.40
CA ILE A 159 11.35 -9.72 -6.64
C ILE A 159 12.72 -10.23 -7.04
N ILE A 160 13.36 -9.62 -8.06
CA ILE A 160 14.68 -10.02 -8.55
C ILE A 160 15.74 -9.87 -7.44
N SER A 161 15.68 -8.80 -6.64
CA SER A 161 16.60 -8.58 -5.52
C SER A 161 16.53 -9.68 -4.48
N LYS A 162 15.32 -10.11 -4.12
CA LYS A 162 15.09 -11.07 -3.03
C LYS A 162 15.26 -12.53 -3.47
N TYR A 163 14.83 -12.87 -4.67
CA TYR A 163 14.74 -14.26 -5.14
C TYR A 163 15.59 -14.56 -6.38
N GLY A 164 16.06 -13.54 -7.09
CA GLY A 164 16.91 -13.71 -8.28
C GLY A 164 18.30 -14.23 -7.92
N SER A 165 18.84 -15.06 -8.79
CA SER A 165 20.24 -15.53 -8.69
C SER A 165 21.22 -14.39 -8.99
N GLU A 166 22.48 -14.53 -8.54
CA GLU A 166 23.53 -13.53 -8.81
C GLU A 166 23.76 -13.33 -10.32
N SER A 167 23.70 -14.42 -11.11
CA SER A 167 23.80 -14.34 -12.57
C SER A 167 22.65 -13.54 -13.18
N GLN A 168 21.41 -13.69 -12.68
CA GLN A 168 20.26 -12.91 -13.13
C GLN A 168 20.42 -11.43 -12.76
N LYS A 169 20.84 -11.11 -11.54
CA LYS A 169 21.08 -9.73 -11.10
C LYS A 169 22.13 -9.04 -11.97
N ILE A 170 23.26 -9.70 -12.23
CA ILE A 170 24.34 -9.19 -13.08
C ILE A 170 23.84 -8.94 -14.51
N LYS A 171 23.02 -9.85 -15.04
CA LYS A 171 22.49 -9.76 -16.41
C LYS A 171 21.48 -8.63 -16.58
N TYR A 172 20.53 -8.49 -15.62
CA TYR A 172 19.35 -7.65 -15.80
C TYR A 172 19.48 -6.25 -15.19
N TYR A 173 20.17 -6.07 -14.06
CA TYR A 173 20.24 -4.76 -13.41
C TYR A 173 20.81 -3.65 -14.30
N PRO A 174 21.95 -3.83 -15.00
CA PRO A 174 22.46 -2.79 -15.87
C PRO A 174 21.47 -2.38 -16.98
N LYS A 175 20.80 -3.36 -17.57
CA LYS A 175 19.84 -3.16 -18.65
C LYS A 175 18.55 -2.48 -18.17
N ILE A 176 18.12 -2.74 -16.93
CA ILE A 176 16.97 -2.06 -16.32
C ILE A 176 17.34 -0.62 -15.94
N MET A 177 18.54 -0.40 -15.38
CA MET A 177 19.03 0.95 -15.05
C MET A 177 19.18 1.84 -16.29
N SER A 178 19.69 1.31 -17.38
CA SER A 178 19.82 2.03 -18.66
C SER A 178 18.47 2.24 -19.36
N GLY A 179 17.44 1.47 -18.96
CA GLY A 179 16.14 1.44 -19.62
C GLY A 179 16.12 0.67 -20.94
N GLU A 180 17.17 -0.09 -21.24
CA GLU A 180 17.18 -1.07 -22.33
C GLU A 180 16.13 -2.17 -22.08
N MET A 181 15.97 -2.59 -20.81
CA MET A 181 14.92 -3.50 -20.40
C MET A 181 13.90 -2.84 -19.49
N ILE A 182 12.64 -2.99 -19.86
CA ILE A 182 11.47 -2.51 -19.10
C ILE A 182 10.72 -3.73 -18.56
N PRO A 183 10.87 -4.05 -17.27
CA PRO A 183 10.21 -5.21 -16.69
C PRO A 183 8.73 -4.93 -16.40
N THR A 184 7.90 -5.98 -16.51
CA THR A 184 6.51 -5.97 -16.03
C THR A 184 6.15 -7.31 -15.40
N ILE A 185 5.14 -7.29 -14.49
CA ILE A 185 4.71 -8.49 -13.78
C ILE A 185 3.36 -8.95 -14.34
N CYS A 186 3.26 -10.23 -14.67
CA CYS A 186 2.11 -10.87 -15.29
C CYS A 186 1.51 -11.89 -14.32
N VAL A 187 0.40 -11.52 -13.65
CA VAL A 187 -0.27 -12.34 -12.63
C VAL A 187 -1.63 -12.82 -13.10
N TYR A 188 -2.52 -11.89 -13.44
CA TYR A 188 -3.95 -12.13 -13.59
C TYR A 188 -4.30 -12.80 -14.93
N GLU A 189 -5.34 -13.64 -14.92
CA GLU A 189 -5.87 -14.34 -16.11
C GLU A 189 -7.39 -14.22 -16.18
N GLY A 190 -7.91 -13.87 -17.35
CA GLY A 190 -9.33 -13.84 -17.69
C GLY A 190 -10.25 -13.27 -16.61
N ASP A 191 -11.42 -13.89 -16.46
CA ASP A 191 -12.45 -13.47 -15.50
C ASP A 191 -12.20 -13.92 -14.05
N HIS A 192 -11.11 -14.65 -13.80
CA HIS A 192 -10.82 -15.26 -12.50
C HIS A 192 -10.12 -14.35 -11.49
N ARG A 193 -10.09 -13.08 -11.75
CA ARG A 193 -9.55 -11.91 -11.01
C ARG A 193 -8.58 -12.20 -9.85
N ALA A 194 -9.08 -12.64 -8.70
CA ALA A 194 -8.27 -12.82 -7.48
C ALA A 194 -7.99 -14.29 -7.14
N ASN A 195 -8.50 -15.25 -7.91
CA ASN A 195 -8.32 -16.67 -7.60
C ASN A 195 -7.00 -17.19 -8.16
N ILE A 196 -5.94 -17.13 -7.35
CA ILE A 196 -4.60 -17.62 -7.70
C ILE A 196 -4.61 -19.11 -8.07
N ASN A 197 -5.50 -19.90 -7.48
CA ASN A 197 -5.61 -21.34 -7.76
C ASN A 197 -6.15 -21.62 -9.16
N SER A 198 -6.80 -20.65 -9.80
CA SER A 198 -7.37 -20.77 -11.14
C SER A 198 -6.40 -20.43 -12.27
N ILE A 199 -5.15 -20.08 -11.98
CA ILE A 199 -4.14 -19.79 -12.99
C ILE A 199 -4.00 -20.99 -13.95
N GLN A 200 -4.12 -20.72 -15.25
CA GLN A 200 -4.10 -21.73 -16.32
C GLN A 200 -2.84 -21.67 -17.16
N THR A 201 -2.08 -20.56 -17.14
CA THR A 201 -0.78 -20.48 -17.82
C THR A 201 0.11 -21.63 -17.40
N LEU A 202 0.59 -22.39 -18.39
CA LEU A 202 1.29 -23.66 -18.22
C LEU A 202 2.70 -23.58 -18.75
N ALA A 203 3.66 -24.10 -18.00
CA ALA A 203 5.04 -24.34 -18.42
C ALA A 203 5.30 -25.83 -18.45
N ILE A 204 5.62 -26.37 -19.63
CA ILE A 204 5.92 -27.79 -19.86
C ILE A 204 7.41 -27.91 -20.10
N GLN A 205 8.07 -28.81 -19.40
CA GLN A 205 9.49 -29.08 -19.66
C GLN A 205 9.66 -29.75 -21.03
N ASP A 206 10.36 -29.06 -21.97
CA ASP A 206 10.60 -29.52 -23.33
C ASP A 206 11.90 -30.37 -23.39
N LYS A 207 12.99 -29.82 -22.85
CA LYS A 207 14.30 -30.45 -22.76
C LYS A 207 14.86 -30.26 -21.36
N GLU A 208 15.97 -30.92 -21.04
CA GLU A 208 16.55 -30.81 -19.69
C GLU A 208 16.75 -29.34 -19.20
N ASN A 209 16.99 -28.40 -20.14
CA ASN A 209 17.31 -27.01 -19.82
C ASN A 209 16.33 -25.98 -20.42
N SER A 210 15.14 -26.38 -20.86
CA SER A 210 14.16 -25.45 -21.43
C SER A 210 12.71 -25.81 -21.09
N TRP A 211 11.86 -24.77 -21.06
CA TRP A 211 10.43 -24.85 -20.79
C TRP A 211 9.65 -24.22 -21.94
N LEU A 212 8.56 -24.84 -22.34
CA LEU A 212 7.56 -24.27 -23.24
C LEU A 212 6.45 -23.64 -22.41
N LEU A 213 6.30 -22.32 -22.51
CA LEU A 213 5.32 -21.57 -21.75
C LEU A 213 4.19 -21.10 -22.66
N SER A 214 2.96 -21.47 -22.28
CA SER A 214 1.73 -21.13 -23.03
C SER A 214 0.65 -20.63 -22.08
N GLY A 215 -0.02 -19.54 -22.45
CA GLY A 215 -1.09 -18.94 -21.68
C GLY A 215 -1.33 -17.47 -21.98
N GLU A 216 -2.32 -16.90 -21.32
CA GLU A 216 -2.76 -15.52 -21.52
C GLU A 216 -2.79 -14.77 -20.19
N LYS A 217 -2.17 -13.59 -20.15
CA LYS A 217 -2.14 -12.71 -18.98
C LYS A 217 -2.86 -11.40 -19.27
N HIS A 218 -3.85 -11.09 -18.43
CA HIS A 218 -4.71 -9.91 -18.56
C HIS A 218 -4.24 -8.78 -17.65
N TYR A 219 -4.66 -7.56 -17.98
CA TYR A 219 -4.41 -6.34 -17.21
C TYR A 219 -2.91 -6.08 -16.94
N VAL A 220 -2.04 -6.45 -17.89
CA VAL A 220 -0.60 -6.22 -17.79
C VAL A 220 -0.31 -4.74 -18.02
N VAL A 221 0.20 -4.07 -16.99
CA VAL A 221 0.51 -2.64 -17.05
C VAL A 221 1.76 -2.42 -17.90
N ASN A 222 1.64 -1.53 -18.90
CA ASN A 222 2.69 -1.19 -19.86
C ASN A 222 3.25 -2.39 -20.63
N GLY A 223 2.45 -3.47 -20.81
CA GLY A 223 2.90 -4.68 -21.48
C GLY A 223 3.34 -4.44 -22.94
N VAL A 224 2.78 -3.45 -23.62
CA VAL A 224 3.10 -3.09 -25.00
C VAL A 224 4.55 -2.62 -25.15
N ASP A 225 5.03 -1.79 -24.20
CA ASP A 225 6.39 -1.23 -24.24
C ASP A 225 7.39 -2.07 -23.42
N SER A 226 6.90 -3.10 -22.71
CA SER A 226 7.76 -3.96 -21.87
C SER A 226 8.43 -5.03 -22.73
N ASN A 227 9.68 -5.33 -22.39
CA ASN A 227 10.48 -6.34 -23.07
C ASN A 227 11.08 -7.39 -22.10
N LEU A 228 10.73 -7.30 -20.80
CA LEU A 228 11.05 -8.28 -19.78
C LEU A 228 9.79 -8.60 -18.96
N PHE A 229 9.31 -9.83 -19.02
CA PHE A 229 8.06 -10.26 -18.38
C PHE A 229 8.35 -11.22 -17.23
N LEU A 230 7.85 -10.89 -16.02
CA LEU A 230 7.87 -11.78 -14.87
C LEU A 230 6.53 -12.54 -14.85
N VAL A 231 6.52 -13.77 -15.31
CA VAL A 231 5.30 -14.54 -15.56
C VAL A 231 5.12 -15.66 -14.55
N PHE A 232 4.01 -15.60 -13.81
CA PHE A 232 3.62 -16.69 -12.93
C PHE A 232 2.87 -17.77 -13.72
N ALA A 233 3.37 -19.01 -13.67
CA ALA A 233 2.81 -20.14 -14.39
C ALA A 233 2.83 -21.44 -13.57
N LYS A 234 1.87 -22.33 -13.85
CA LYS A 234 1.94 -23.72 -13.39
C LYS A 234 2.98 -24.46 -14.22
N HIS A 235 3.76 -25.31 -13.58
CA HIS A 235 4.65 -26.21 -14.30
C HIS A 235 4.20 -27.66 -14.14
N VAL A 236 4.34 -28.44 -15.19
CA VAL A 236 4.08 -29.88 -15.17
C VAL A 236 5.40 -30.59 -15.01
N SER A 237 5.57 -31.22 -13.87
CA SER A 237 6.64 -32.18 -13.58
C SER A 237 6.00 -33.47 -13.13
N SER A 238 6.62 -34.61 -13.48
CA SER A 238 6.09 -35.93 -13.16
C SER A 238 5.87 -36.21 -11.67
N ASN A 239 6.44 -35.38 -10.78
CA ASN A 239 6.53 -35.65 -9.34
C ASN A 239 5.91 -34.58 -8.43
N ILE A 240 5.38 -33.46 -8.93
CA ILE A 240 4.93 -32.32 -8.12
C ILE A 240 3.48 -31.95 -8.46
N THR A 241 2.61 -31.94 -7.44
CA THR A 241 1.20 -31.53 -7.55
C THR A 241 0.86 -30.50 -6.46
N GLY A 242 -0.11 -29.62 -6.72
CA GLY A 242 -0.57 -28.60 -5.76
C GLY A 242 0.17 -27.28 -5.87
N THR A 243 0.40 -26.60 -4.75
CA THR A 243 1.06 -25.27 -4.71
C THR A 243 2.52 -25.32 -5.17
N ASP A 244 3.16 -26.46 -5.01
CA ASP A 244 4.56 -26.69 -5.43
C ASP A 244 4.72 -26.77 -6.96
N SER A 245 3.62 -26.86 -7.70
CA SER A 245 3.60 -26.82 -9.16
C SER A 245 3.58 -25.39 -9.74
N PHE A 246 3.83 -24.37 -8.97
CA PHE A 246 3.72 -22.96 -9.35
C PHE A 246 5.09 -22.27 -9.28
N SER A 247 5.50 -21.63 -10.37
CA SER A 247 6.82 -21.00 -10.50
C SER A 247 6.75 -19.63 -11.17
N LEU A 248 7.81 -18.85 -11.01
CA LEU A 248 7.98 -17.54 -11.64
C LEU A 248 9.08 -17.61 -12.70
N PHE A 249 8.75 -17.22 -13.92
CA PHE A 249 9.63 -17.22 -15.08
C PHE A 249 9.99 -15.79 -15.51
N LEU A 250 11.26 -15.53 -15.79
CA LEU A 250 11.75 -14.32 -16.46
C LEU A 250 11.79 -14.56 -17.97
N ILE A 251 10.94 -13.84 -18.69
CA ILE A 251 10.78 -14.02 -20.14
C ILE A 251 11.21 -12.73 -20.84
N GLU A 252 12.25 -12.83 -21.67
CA GLU A 252 12.67 -11.75 -22.54
C GLU A 252 11.80 -11.76 -23.81
N HIS A 253 11.46 -10.60 -24.33
CA HIS A 253 10.67 -10.50 -25.57
C HIS A 253 11.34 -11.24 -26.74
N ASP A 254 12.68 -11.27 -26.74
CA ASP A 254 13.48 -11.92 -27.78
C ASP A 254 13.38 -13.46 -27.78
N PHE A 255 12.77 -14.07 -26.74
CA PHE A 255 12.47 -15.51 -26.77
C PHE A 255 11.40 -15.88 -27.79
N GLY A 256 10.69 -14.88 -28.33
CA GLY A 256 9.71 -15.03 -29.39
C GLY A 256 8.34 -15.55 -28.93
N ASN A 257 7.39 -15.55 -29.87
CA ASN A 257 6.02 -16.04 -29.67
C ASN A 257 5.25 -15.31 -28.53
N ILE A 258 5.56 -14.02 -28.32
CA ILE A 258 4.90 -13.15 -27.34
C ILE A 258 4.13 -12.07 -28.09
N ASN A 259 2.83 -12.00 -27.87
CA ASN A 259 1.95 -11.05 -28.53
C ASN A 259 1.16 -10.24 -27.50
N CYS A 260 1.23 -8.91 -27.59
CA CYS A 260 0.36 -8.01 -26.84
C CYS A 260 -0.93 -7.77 -27.65
N THR A 261 -2.04 -8.15 -27.08
CA THR A 261 -3.38 -7.99 -27.68
C THR A 261 -4.27 -7.18 -26.73
N ASN A 262 -5.46 -6.80 -27.19
CA ASN A 262 -6.48 -6.16 -26.37
C ASN A 262 -5.93 -5.04 -25.48
N VAL A 263 -5.42 -3.97 -26.10
CA VAL A 263 -5.05 -2.77 -25.34
C VAL A 263 -6.34 -2.15 -24.79
N TYR A 264 -6.45 -2.11 -23.46
CA TYR A 264 -7.64 -1.59 -22.78
C TYR A 264 -7.67 -0.07 -22.81
N GLU A 265 -8.78 0.51 -23.21
CA GLU A 265 -9.01 1.94 -23.04
C GLU A 265 -9.32 2.23 -21.58
N THR A 266 -8.41 2.93 -20.90
CA THR A 266 -8.55 3.31 -19.50
C THR A 266 -8.95 4.78 -19.37
N ILE A 267 -9.77 5.11 -18.36
CA ILE A 267 -10.22 6.49 -18.13
C ILE A 267 -9.16 7.38 -17.47
N GLY A 268 -8.17 6.78 -16.83
CA GLY A 268 -7.01 7.45 -16.23
C GLY A 268 -5.71 6.75 -16.60
N ARG A 269 -4.56 7.40 -16.37
CA ARG A 269 -3.21 6.84 -16.63
C ARG A 269 -3.02 6.38 -18.08
N CYS A 270 -3.60 7.10 -19.03
CA CYS A 270 -3.64 6.70 -20.45
C CYS A 270 -2.25 6.61 -21.10
N GLU A 271 -1.22 7.19 -20.51
CA GLU A 271 0.17 7.18 -20.97
C GLU A 271 0.86 5.81 -20.79
N ILE A 272 0.29 4.96 -19.94
CA ILE A 272 0.79 3.59 -19.71
C ILE A 272 -0.28 2.57 -20.11
N PRO A 273 -0.24 2.07 -21.35
CA PRO A 273 -1.26 1.16 -21.84
C PRO A 273 -1.29 -0.12 -20.99
N THR A 274 -2.49 -0.55 -20.64
CA THR A 274 -2.75 -1.85 -20.02
C THR A 274 -3.25 -2.78 -21.11
N CYS A 275 -2.69 -3.99 -21.21
CA CYS A 275 -3.02 -4.91 -22.30
C CYS A 275 -3.11 -6.36 -21.81
N THR A 276 -3.52 -7.22 -22.72
CA THR A 276 -3.40 -8.68 -22.59
C THR A 276 -2.11 -9.13 -23.26
N VAL A 277 -1.34 -10.00 -22.60
CA VAL A 277 -0.10 -10.61 -23.15
C VAL A 277 -0.32 -12.10 -23.32
N ASN A 278 -0.14 -12.58 -24.56
CA ASN A 278 -0.26 -13.98 -24.94
C ASN A 278 1.11 -14.59 -25.16
N PHE A 279 1.33 -15.74 -24.55
CA PHE A 279 2.53 -16.58 -24.70
C PHE A 279 2.11 -17.85 -25.45
N ASN A 280 2.72 -18.11 -26.62
CA ASN A 280 2.38 -19.22 -27.50
C ASN A 280 3.58 -20.14 -27.68
N ASP A 281 3.72 -21.13 -26.79
CA ASP A 281 4.86 -22.05 -26.77
C ASP A 281 6.22 -21.31 -26.74
N THR A 282 6.30 -20.27 -25.91
CA THR A 282 7.51 -19.48 -25.73
C THR A 282 8.59 -20.33 -25.07
N ILE A 283 9.76 -20.42 -25.68
CA ILE A 283 10.88 -21.24 -25.18
C ILE A 283 11.63 -20.44 -24.12
N VAL A 284 11.56 -20.90 -22.87
CA VAL A 284 12.20 -20.24 -21.73
C VAL A 284 13.34 -21.10 -21.18
N PRO A 285 14.59 -20.62 -21.14
CA PRO A 285 15.70 -21.35 -20.52
C PRO A 285 15.46 -21.57 -19.01
N SER A 286 15.89 -22.71 -18.47
CA SER A 286 15.74 -23.03 -17.05
C SER A 286 16.48 -22.06 -16.13
N GLU A 287 17.53 -21.40 -16.60
CA GLU A 287 18.25 -20.35 -15.88
C GLU A 287 17.40 -19.09 -15.65
N ASN A 288 16.28 -18.95 -16.35
CA ASN A 288 15.34 -17.83 -16.24
C ASN A 288 14.20 -18.08 -15.23
N ILE A 289 14.26 -19.16 -14.43
CA ILE A 289 13.37 -19.35 -13.29
C ILE A 289 13.88 -18.48 -12.14
N ILE A 290 12.98 -17.71 -11.52
CA ILE A 290 13.29 -16.92 -10.30
C ILE A 290 13.06 -17.77 -9.07
N GLY A 291 14.05 -17.83 -8.19
CA GLY A 291 14.04 -18.72 -7.02
C GLY A 291 14.30 -20.16 -7.41
N THR A 292 13.69 -21.08 -6.67
CA THR A 292 13.69 -22.52 -7.01
C THR A 292 12.38 -22.89 -7.69
N LEU A 293 12.40 -23.99 -8.44
CA LEU A 293 11.18 -24.52 -9.05
C LEU A 293 10.16 -24.85 -7.94
N GLY A 294 8.95 -24.31 -8.03
CA GLY A 294 7.91 -24.43 -6.99
C GLY A 294 7.78 -23.24 -6.05
N ASP A 295 8.72 -22.29 -6.01
CA ASP A 295 8.65 -21.10 -5.13
C ASP A 295 7.61 -20.04 -5.60
N GLY A 296 6.94 -20.24 -6.74
CA GLY A 296 6.07 -19.23 -7.33
C GLY A 296 4.97 -18.72 -6.41
N PHE A 297 4.34 -19.59 -5.63
CA PHE A 297 3.31 -19.17 -4.67
C PHE A 297 3.87 -18.27 -3.56
N LYS A 298 5.02 -18.62 -3.02
CA LYS A 298 5.71 -17.82 -1.99
C LYS A 298 6.11 -16.44 -2.52
N ILE A 299 6.62 -16.39 -3.76
CA ILE A 299 7.00 -15.13 -4.41
C ILE A 299 5.77 -14.26 -4.70
N LEU A 300 4.67 -14.89 -5.14
CA LEU A 300 3.42 -14.18 -5.40
C LEU A 300 2.82 -13.59 -4.12
N MET A 301 2.83 -14.34 -3.01
CA MET A 301 2.40 -13.82 -1.71
C MET A 301 3.26 -12.65 -1.24
N GLU A 302 4.56 -12.66 -1.51
CA GLU A 302 5.44 -11.52 -1.21
C GLU A 302 5.12 -10.29 -2.08
N TYR A 303 4.81 -10.49 -3.37
CA TYR A 303 4.41 -9.42 -4.28
C TYR A 303 3.06 -8.78 -3.87
N LEU A 304 2.12 -9.60 -3.41
CA LEU A 304 0.79 -9.16 -2.99
C LEU A 304 0.74 -8.61 -1.55
N LYS A 305 1.86 -8.63 -0.83
CA LYS A 305 1.90 -8.06 0.53
C LYS A 305 1.48 -6.60 0.54
N PRO A 306 0.72 -6.17 1.57
CA PRO A 306 0.42 -4.77 1.80
C PRO A 306 1.68 -3.89 1.80
N GLY A 307 1.58 -2.68 1.29
CA GLY A 307 2.68 -1.74 1.18
C GLY A 307 3.56 -1.88 -0.06
N ARG A 308 3.49 -2.98 -0.80
CA ARG A 308 4.33 -3.20 -1.99
C ARG A 308 3.94 -2.33 -3.18
N GLN A 309 2.70 -1.87 -3.24
CA GLN A 309 2.19 -1.04 -4.33
C GLN A 309 2.34 0.46 -4.10
N ASN A 310 2.75 0.87 -2.89
CA ASN A 310 2.98 2.27 -2.51
C ASN A 310 1.80 3.21 -2.88
N ILE A 311 0.58 2.72 -2.69
CA ILE A 311 -0.66 3.42 -3.07
C ILE A 311 -0.82 4.71 -2.28
N SER A 312 -0.42 4.72 -1.01
CA SER A 312 -0.52 5.88 -0.14
C SER A 312 0.26 7.09 -0.66
N ALA A 313 1.48 6.89 -1.15
CA ALA A 313 2.31 7.96 -1.72
C ALA A 313 1.69 8.54 -3.00
N GLN A 314 1.14 7.68 -3.88
CA GLN A 314 0.42 8.11 -5.08
C GLN A 314 -0.84 8.93 -4.71
N ALA A 315 -1.65 8.44 -3.76
CA ALA A 315 -2.85 9.13 -3.30
C ALA A 315 -2.57 10.51 -2.69
N ILE A 316 -1.52 10.62 -1.87
CA ILE A 316 -1.07 11.88 -1.27
C ILE A 316 -0.71 12.90 -2.36
N SER A 317 0.04 12.48 -3.38
CA SER A 317 0.45 13.34 -4.48
C SER A 317 -0.75 13.84 -5.29
N ILE A 318 -1.65 12.94 -5.68
CA ILE A 318 -2.86 13.29 -6.45
C ILE A 318 -3.72 14.30 -5.66
N LEU A 319 -3.97 14.03 -4.38
CA LEU A 319 -4.80 14.91 -3.55
C LEU A 319 -4.14 16.27 -3.30
N ARG A 320 -2.81 16.30 -3.06
CA ARG A 320 -2.07 17.55 -2.87
C ARG A 320 -2.12 18.43 -4.13
N ASN A 321 -1.91 17.85 -5.31
CA ASN A 321 -2.00 18.55 -6.57
C ASN A 321 -3.41 19.08 -6.83
N PHE A 322 -4.43 18.28 -6.50
CA PHE A 322 -5.82 18.70 -6.59
C PHE A 322 -6.12 19.91 -5.67
N ILE A 323 -5.66 19.88 -4.41
CA ILE A 323 -5.82 20.98 -3.46
C ILE A 323 -5.12 22.26 -3.96
N ASN A 324 -3.91 22.12 -4.51
CA ASN A 324 -3.13 23.25 -5.05
C ASN A 324 -3.82 23.89 -6.26
N THR A 325 -4.66 23.17 -6.98
CA THR A 325 -5.49 23.72 -8.07
C THR A 325 -6.81 24.27 -7.52
N LEU A 326 -7.42 23.59 -6.56
CA LEU A 326 -8.73 23.91 -6.03
C LEU A 326 -8.75 25.24 -5.26
N ILE A 327 -7.77 25.48 -4.38
CA ILE A 327 -7.75 26.67 -3.52
C ILE A 327 -7.69 27.98 -4.33
N PRO A 328 -6.77 28.14 -5.32
CA PRO A 328 -6.75 29.36 -6.16
C PRO A 328 -8.04 29.61 -6.92
N ASP A 329 -8.69 28.55 -7.41
CA ASP A 329 -9.95 28.71 -8.16
C ASP A 329 -11.10 29.14 -7.22
N ILE A 330 -11.20 28.59 -6.02
CA ILE A 330 -12.20 28.98 -5.02
C ILE A 330 -12.02 30.44 -4.58
N LEU A 331 -10.79 30.92 -4.48
CA LEU A 331 -10.50 32.32 -4.14
C LEU A 331 -11.01 33.32 -5.19
N GLN A 332 -11.15 32.88 -6.45
CA GLN A 332 -11.66 33.71 -7.55
C GLN A 332 -13.17 33.59 -7.76
N MET A 333 -13.82 32.61 -7.13
CA MET A 333 -15.26 32.36 -7.28
C MET A 333 -16.11 33.25 -6.39
N ARG A 334 -17.25 33.69 -6.93
CA ARG A 334 -18.27 34.44 -6.20
C ARG A 334 -19.62 33.76 -6.27
N HIS A 335 -20.37 33.82 -5.18
CA HIS A 335 -21.72 33.29 -5.08
C HIS A 335 -22.58 34.20 -4.20
N TYR A 336 -23.80 34.52 -4.63
CA TYR A 336 -24.69 35.49 -3.95
C TYR A 336 -24.00 36.82 -3.61
N ASP A 337 -23.26 37.40 -4.56
CA ASP A 337 -22.51 38.65 -4.40
C ASP A 337 -21.40 38.64 -3.33
N ARG A 338 -21.07 37.47 -2.78
CA ARG A 338 -19.96 37.26 -1.87
C ARG A 338 -18.90 36.35 -2.47
N ASP A 339 -17.68 36.49 -2.01
CA ASP A 339 -16.60 35.58 -2.40
C ASP A 339 -16.85 34.20 -1.77
N LEU A 340 -16.65 33.14 -2.55
CA LEU A 340 -16.99 31.77 -2.14
C LEU A 340 -16.23 31.33 -0.87
N TYR A 341 -14.97 31.74 -0.75
CA TYR A 341 -14.14 31.41 0.42
C TYR A 341 -14.62 32.04 1.74
N GLN A 342 -15.52 33.03 1.73
CA GLN A 342 -16.04 33.66 2.94
C GLN A 342 -17.12 32.82 3.64
N PHE A 343 -17.70 31.83 2.95
CA PHE A 343 -18.74 30.98 3.52
C PHE A 343 -18.14 29.94 4.46
N ASP A 344 -18.64 29.86 5.69
CA ASP A 344 -18.15 28.94 6.70
C ASP A 344 -18.28 27.45 6.29
N VAL A 345 -19.33 27.13 5.52
CA VAL A 345 -19.51 25.78 4.97
C VAL A 345 -18.41 25.42 3.96
N VAL A 346 -17.95 26.38 3.15
CA VAL A 346 -16.84 26.17 2.21
C VAL A 346 -15.53 25.99 2.97
N LYS A 347 -15.27 26.84 3.96
CA LYS A 347 -14.10 26.72 4.84
C LYS A 347 -14.07 25.35 5.54
N LYS A 348 -15.21 24.91 6.10
CA LYS A 348 -15.34 23.60 6.72
C LYS A 348 -14.98 22.48 5.74
N THR A 349 -15.57 22.49 4.55
CA THR A 349 -15.35 21.45 3.53
C THR A 349 -13.88 21.40 3.06
N LEU A 350 -13.27 22.55 2.81
CA LEU A 350 -11.85 22.64 2.45
C LEU A 350 -10.96 22.16 3.61
N SER A 351 -11.29 22.52 4.85
CA SER A 351 -10.54 22.05 6.02
C SER A 351 -10.62 20.53 6.17
N GLU A 352 -11.78 19.91 5.92
CA GLU A 352 -11.94 18.44 5.96
C GLU A 352 -11.07 17.74 4.91
N ILE A 353 -10.92 18.34 3.71
CA ILE A 353 -10.03 17.84 2.66
C ILE A 353 -8.56 17.95 3.11
N ILE A 354 -8.15 19.10 3.63
CA ILE A 354 -6.78 19.34 4.12
C ILE A 354 -6.43 18.44 5.30
N PHE A 355 -7.35 18.26 6.25
CA PHE A 355 -7.15 17.39 7.41
C PHE A 355 -7.04 15.91 7.00
N SER A 356 -7.79 15.51 5.97
CA SER A 356 -7.66 14.18 5.39
C SER A 356 -6.27 13.97 4.77
N LEU A 357 -5.75 14.95 4.03
CA LEU A 357 -4.38 14.89 3.49
C LEU A 357 -3.33 14.82 4.61
N TYR A 358 -3.46 15.64 5.65
CA TYR A 358 -2.58 15.60 6.82
C TYR A 358 -2.56 14.22 7.49
N THR A 359 -3.73 13.59 7.61
CA THR A 359 -3.87 12.23 8.17
C THR A 359 -3.23 11.19 7.26
N MET A 360 -3.45 11.27 5.94
CA MET A 360 -2.82 10.38 4.96
C MET A 360 -1.29 10.43 5.05
N GLU A 361 -0.71 11.62 5.08
CA GLU A 361 0.74 11.82 5.28
C GLU A 361 1.21 11.26 6.62
N SER A 362 0.47 11.54 7.69
CA SER A 362 0.85 11.11 9.04
C SER A 362 0.88 9.59 9.16
N MET A 363 -0.12 8.87 8.63
CA MET A 363 -0.17 7.41 8.59
C MET A 363 0.96 6.82 7.73
N THR A 364 1.16 7.36 6.53
CA THR A 364 2.14 6.85 5.56
C THR A 364 3.56 6.92 6.11
N TYR A 365 3.97 8.08 6.64
CA TYR A 365 5.31 8.26 7.16
C TYR A 365 5.51 7.68 8.57
N LEU A 366 4.46 7.47 9.36
CA LEU A 366 4.53 6.68 10.57
C LEU A 366 4.83 5.20 10.24
N THR A 367 4.06 4.62 9.30
CA THR A 367 4.23 3.21 8.90
C THR A 367 5.60 2.95 8.30
N SER A 368 6.04 3.79 7.36
CA SER A 368 7.36 3.63 6.72
C SER A 368 8.52 3.82 7.69
N GLY A 369 8.42 4.80 8.59
CA GLY A 369 9.45 5.06 9.58
C GLY A 369 9.63 3.91 10.57
N MET A 370 8.54 3.26 10.98
CA MET A 370 8.63 2.04 11.81
C MET A 370 9.40 0.92 11.09
N ILE A 371 9.18 0.74 9.79
CA ILE A 371 9.88 -0.28 8.99
C ILE A 371 11.36 0.08 8.79
N ASP A 372 11.67 1.37 8.69
CA ASP A 372 13.06 1.83 8.59
C ASP A 372 13.82 1.66 9.90
N GLU A 373 13.14 1.75 11.06
CA GLU A 373 13.77 1.63 12.38
C GLU A 373 14.06 0.18 12.82
N TYR A 374 13.30 -0.82 12.35
CA TYR A 374 13.39 -2.20 12.84
C TYR A 374 13.75 -3.19 11.73
N GLU A 375 14.59 -4.21 12.06
CA GLU A 375 14.97 -5.27 11.11
C GLU A 375 13.80 -6.22 10.85
N ILE A 376 13.11 -6.61 11.93
CA ILE A 376 11.97 -7.53 11.87
C ILE A 376 10.76 -6.82 12.47
N ILE A 377 9.84 -6.41 11.63
CA ILE A 377 8.55 -5.84 12.02
C ILE A 377 7.44 -6.44 11.17
N ASP A 378 6.34 -6.80 11.82
CA ASP A 378 5.11 -7.15 11.17
C ASP A 378 4.23 -5.90 11.06
N ALA A 379 4.33 -5.19 9.94
CA ALA A 379 3.59 -3.96 9.66
C ALA A 379 2.54 -4.16 8.54
N ASP A 380 2.21 -5.39 8.19
CA ASP A 380 1.25 -5.69 7.12
C ASP A 380 -0.12 -5.07 7.39
N LEU A 381 -0.53 -5.07 8.68
CA LEU A 381 -1.80 -4.49 9.10
C LEU A 381 -1.81 -2.96 8.95
N GLU A 382 -0.77 -2.30 9.44
CA GLU A 382 -0.62 -0.84 9.34
C GLU A 382 -0.56 -0.40 7.88
N HIS A 383 0.13 -1.17 7.04
CA HIS A 383 0.18 -0.91 5.60
C HIS A 383 -1.19 -0.97 4.94
N ILE A 384 -1.94 -2.07 5.16
CA ILE A 384 -3.24 -2.22 4.48
C ILE A 384 -4.23 -1.15 4.92
N LEU A 385 -4.25 -0.81 6.22
CA LEU A 385 -5.10 0.27 6.73
C LEU A 385 -4.71 1.63 6.14
N THR A 386 -3.40 1.90 6.04
CA THR A 386 -2.89 3.15 5.45
C THR A 386 -3.23 3.25 3.97
N GLU A 387 -2.96 2.22 3.17
CA GLU A 387 -3.22 2.22 1.73
C GLU A 387 -4.71 2.32 1.43
N THR A 388 -5.55 1.56 2.15
CA THR A 388 -7.01 1.59 2.00
C THR A 388 -7.57 2.97 2.40
N TYR A 389 -7.11 3.54 3.51
CA TYR A 389 -7.51 4.88 3.93
C TYR A 389 -7.13 5.93 2.89
N CYS A 390 -5.87 5.92 2.44
CA CYS A 390 -5.37 6.90 1.48
C CYS A 390 -6.11 6.84 0.14
N ALA A 391 -6.33 5.65 -0.41
CA ALA A 391 -7.06 5.48 -1.66
C ALA A 391 -8.50 6.00 -1.55
N ASN A 392 -9.25 5.55 -0.54
CA ASN A 392 -10.66 5.92 -0.36
C ASN A 392 -10.85 7.39 -0.01
N LYS A 393 -10.00 7.94 0.87
CA LYS A 393 -10.07 9.37 1.23
C LYS A 393 -9.67 10.28 0.08
N CYS A 394 -8.67 9.91 -0.71
CA CYS A 394 -8.29 10.64 -1.90
C CYS A 394 -9.48 10.81 -2.85
N LEU A 395 -10.13 9.71 -3.23
CA LEU A 395 -11.29 9.72 -4.11
C LEU A 395 -12.46 10.56 -3.52
N LYS A 396 -12.79 10.35 -2.25
CA LYS A 396 -13.86 11.07 -1.56
C LYS A 396 -13.59 12.58 -1.47
N CYS A 397 -12.36 12.97 -1.13
CA CYS A 397 -11.96 14.37 -1.03
C CYS A 397 -12.01 15.08 -2.38
N ILE A 398 -11.56 14.42 -3.45
CA ILE A 398 -11.64 14.95 -4.80
C ILE A 398 -13.11 15.11 -5.21
N GLN A 399 -13.95 14.10 -5.02
CA GLN A 399 -15.39 14.18 -5.29
C GLN A 399 -16.05 15.36 -4.57
N THR A 400 -15.73 15.57 -3.30
CA THR A 400 -16.23 16.68 -2.50
C THR A 400 -15.75 18.04 -3.04
N GLY A 401 -14.48 18.13 -3.44
CA GLY A 401 -13.91 19.34 -4.05
C GLY A 401 -14.55 19.67 -5.42
N LEU A 402 -14.84 18.65 -6.25
CA LEU A 402 -15.55 18.82 -7.52
C LEU A 402 -16.95 19.43 -7.30
N GLN A 403 -17.64 19.06 -6.24
CA GLN A 403 -18.95 19.63 -5.87
C GLN A 403 -18.85 21.12 -5.52
N LEU A 404 -17.74 21.56 -4.92
CA LEU A 404 -17.52 22.98 -4.63
C LEU A 404 -17.28 23.81 -5.92
N ILE A 405 -16.59 23.23 -6.90
CA ILE A 405 -16.34 23.86 -8.20
C ILE A 405 -17.61 23.93 -9.06
N GLY A 406 -18.52 22.98 -8.91
CA GLY A 406 -19.77 22.90 -9.66
C GLY A 406 -19.56 22.53 -11.13
N ALA A 407 -20.35 23.13 -12.05
CA ALA A 407 -20.43 22.73 -13.46
C ALA A 407 -19.07 22.74 -14.20
N GLN A 408 -18.14 23.58 -13.81
CA GLN A 408 -16.81 23.63 -14.44
C GLN A 408 -16.00 22.34 -14.25
N SER A 409 -16.25 21.59 -13.16
CA SER A 409 -15.59 20.32 -12.89
C SER A 409 -16.04 19.20 -13.84
N TYR A 410 -17.17 19.36 -14.52
CA TYR A 410 -17.73 18.38 -15.47
C TYR A 410 -17.20 18.50 -16.90
N MET A 411 -16.29 19.46 -17.16
CA MET A 411 -15.72 19.69 -18.48
C MET A 411 -14.47 18.83 -18.71
N ASN A 412 -14.46 18.06 -19.82
CA ASN A 412 -13.38 17.10 -20.16
C ASN A 412 -11.96 17.66 -20.21
N ASN A 413 -11.81 18.94 -20.49
CA ASN A 413 -10.51 19.58 -20.67
C ASN A 413 -9.95 20.21 -19.39
N LYS A 414 -10.53 19.91 -18.23
CA LYS A 414 -10.07 20.40 -16.92
C LYS A 414 -9.30 19.34 -16.17
N SER A 415 -8.22 19.72 -15.51
CA SER A 415 -7.38 18.87 -14.65
C SER A 415 -8.16 18.19 -13.50
N TYR A 416 -9.29 18.75 -13.12
CA TYR A 416 -10.17 18.23 -12.09
C TYR A 416 -10.71 16.82 -12.37
N ILE A 417 -11.25 16.63 -13.59
CA ILE A 417 -11.81 15.33 -13.95
C ILE A 417 -10.71 14.26 -14.08
N GLN A 418 -9.52 14.66 -14.52
CA GLN A 418 -8.37 13.77 -14.58
C GLN A 418 -7.95 13.30 -13.17
N ALA A 419 -7.89 14.22 -12.19
CA ALA A 419 -7.59 13.85 -10.80
C ALA A 419 -8.61 12.85 -10.23
N PHE A 420 -9.89 12.97 -10.61
CA PHE A 420 -10.93 12.02 -10.22
C PHE A 420 -10.71 10.65 -10.85
N HIS A 421 -10.40 10.57 -12.13
CA HIS A 421 -10.10 9.32 -12.83
C HIS A 421 -8.87 8.62 -12.24
N ASP A 422 -7.81 9.36 -11.96
CA ASP A 422 -6.59 8.82 -11.39
C ASP A 422 -6.79 8.33 -9.94
N ALA A 423 -7.59 9.05 -9.15
CA ALA A 423 -7.96 8.60 -7.80
C ALA A 423 -8.87 7.36 -7.83
N MET A 424 -9.79 7.27 -8.81
CA MET A 424 -10.64 6.10 -9.00
C MET A 424 -9.80 4.84 -9.30
N ALA A 425 -8.73 4.97 -10.08
CA ALA A 425 -7.84 3.86 -10.37
C ALA A 425 -7.20 3.26 -9.11
N LEU A 426 -6.87 4.08 -8.09
CA LEU A 426 -6.32 3.60 -6.82
C LEU A 426 -7.28 2.67 -6.08
N THR A 427 -8.59 2.92 -6.16
CA THR A 427 -9.61 2.16 -5.42
C THR A 427 -10.18 0.97 -6.19
N THR A 428 -9.97 0.90 -7.51
CA THR A 428 -10.58 -0.12 -8.37
C THR A 428 -9.58 -1.07 -9.01
N MET A 429 -8.40 -0.56 -9.41
CA MET A 429 -7.35 -1.35 -10.04
C MET A 429 -6.26 -1.81 -9.07
N ASP A 430 -5.91 -0.95 -8.11
CA ASP A 430 -4.75 -1.18 -7.27
C ASP A 430 -5.11 -1.84 -5.94
N ILE A 431 -6.29 -1.58 -5.40
CA ILE A 431 -6.75 -2.17 -4.13
C ILE A 431 -8.17 -2.74 -4.25
N ASN A 432 -8.42 -3.85 -3.58
CA ASN A 432 -9.76 -4.38 -3.36
C ASN A 432 -10.16 -4.13 -1.90
N ASN A 433 -11.10 -3.21 -1.69
CA ASN A 433 -11.53 -2.83 -0.34
C ASN A 433 -12.14 -4.00 0.45
N LEU A 434 -12.85 -4.92 -0.22
CA LEU A 434 -13.43 -6.08 0.45
C LEU A 434 -12.35 -7.01 0.99
N ASP A 435 -11.35 -7.35 0.16
CA ASP A 435 -10.24 -8.20 0.57
C ASP A 435 -9.41 -7.52 1.67
N ALA A 436 -9.17 -6.21 1.53
CA ALA A 436 -8.44 -5.42 2.53
C ALA A 436 -9.14 -5.42 3.89
N SER A 437 -10.46 -5.19 3.90
CA SER A 437 -11.26 -5.18 5.13
C SER A 437 -11.31 -6.54 5.80
N THR A 438 -11.53 -7.59 5.02
CA THR A 438 -11.57 -8.98 5.52
C THR A 438 -10.20 -9.39 6.09
N TYR A 439 -9.11 -9.06 5.41
CA TYR A 439 -7.77 -9.38 5.87
C TYR A 439 -7.42 -8.66 7.18
N ALA A 440 -7.65 -7.33 7.24
CA ALA A 440 -7.25 -6.51 8.38
C ALA A 440 -8.01 -6.91 9.66
N ALA A 441 -9.33 -6.92 9.61
CA ALA A 441 -10.13 -7.28 10.78
C ALA A 441 -10.02 -8.76 11.13
N GLY A 442 -10.00 -9.64 10.13
CA GLY A 442 -9.84 -11.09 10.34
C GLY A 442 -8.56 -11.42 11.11
N ARG A 443 -7.45 -10.79 10.73
CA ARG A 443 -6.15 -10.97 11.39
C ARG A 443 -6.15 -10.51 12.85
N ILE A 444 -6.76 -9.35 13.15
CA ILE A 444 -6.85 -8.86 14.53
C ILE A 444 -7.80 -9.73 15.37
N VAL A 445 -8.95 -10.10 14.82
CA VAL A 445 -9.91 -10.97 15.49
C VAL A 445 -9.26 -12.32 15.83
N GLN A 446 -8.48 -12.90 14.91
CA GLN A 446 -7.71 -14.13 15.17
C GLN A 446 -6.66 -13.94 16.25
N ASN A 447 -5.86 -12.88 16.20
CA ASN A 447 -4.82 -12.62 17.21
C ASN A 447 -5.41 -12.43 18.61
N ILE A 448 -6.47 -11.64 18.74
CA ILE A 448 -7.15 -11.44 20.02
C ILE A 448 -7.84 -12.72 20.46
N GLY A 449 -8.48 -13.44 19.55
CA GLY A 449 -9.13 -14.73 19.82
C GLY A 449 -8.14 -15.76 20.38
N GLN A 450 -6.93 -15.84 19.84
CA GLN A 450 -5.87 -16.71 20.36
C GLN A 450 -5.35 -16.26 21.74
N THR A 451 -5.09 -14.96 21.89
CA THR A 451 -4.56 -14.38 23.14
C THR A 451 -5.55 -14.50 24.29
N MET A 452 -6.86 -14.37 24.02
CA MET A 452 -7.93 -14.36 25.01
C MET A 452 -8.82 -15.61 24.97
N ALA A 453 -8.33 -16.72 24.39
CA ALA A 453 -9.11 -17.94 24.17
C ALA A 453 -9.79 -18.47 25.43
N ASP A 454 -9.07 -18.54 26.56
CA ASP A 454 -9.60 -19.00 27.85
C ASP A 454 -10.71 -18.06 28.38
N HIS A 455 -10.53 -16.76 28.26
CA HIS A 455 -11.54 -15.76 28.64
C HIS A 455 -12.82 -15.90 27.81
N ILE A 456 -12.68 -15.98 26.49
CA ILE A 456 -13.80 -16.15 25.56
C ILE A 456 -14.53 -17.47 25.81
N PHE A 457 -13.78 -18.55 26.02
CA PHE A 457 -14.36 -19.86 26.35
C PHE A 457 -15.20 -19.80 27.61
N LYS A 458 -14.69 -19.20 28.69
CA LYS A 458 -15.42 -19.06 29.96
C LYS A 458 -16.65 -18.14 29.83
N LYS A 459 -16.55 -17.05 29.05
CA LYS A 459 -17.68 -16.16 28.79
C LYS A 459 -18.80 -16.83 27.99
N ARG A 460 -18.47 -17.62 26.98
CA ARG A 460 -19.46 -18.37 26.16
C ARG A 460 -20.16 -19.50 26.95
N ASN A 461 -19.50 -20.07 27.98
CA ASN A 461 -20.05 -21.15 28.77
C ASN A 461 -20.53 -20.65 30.14
N ILE A 462 -21.48 -19.72 30.15
CA ILE A 462 -22.00 -19.03 31.34
C ILE A 462 -22.46 -20.04 32.41
N PHE A 463 -23.14 -21.11 32.02
CA PHE A 463 -23.64 -22.13 32.95
C PHE A 463 -22.53 -22.97 33.61
N GLN A 464 -21.41 -23.15 32.95
CA GLN A 464 -20.24 -23.86 33.50
C GLN A 464 -19.37 -22.95 34.39
N PHE A 465 -19.34 -21.64 34.10
CA PHE A 465 -18.49 -20.66 34.78
C PHE A 465 -19.29 -19.46 35.33
N PRO A 466 -20.37 -19.64 36.14
CA PRO A 466 -21.23 -18.57 36.57
C PRO A 466 -20.50 -17.53 37.44
N PHE A 467 -19.62 -17.98 38.35
CA PHE A 467 -18.84 -17.08 39.21
C PHE A 467 -17.82 -16.25 38.42
N TYR A 468 -17.21 -16.82 37.39
CA TYR A 468 -16.29 -16.11 36.54
C TYR A 468 -16.98 -14.97 35.82
N ASN A 469 -18.14 -15.23 35.25
CA ASN A 469 -18.93 -14.21 34.54
C ASN A 469 -19.44 -13.10 35.47
N MET A 470 -19.87 -13.45 36.69
CA MET A 470 -20.30 -12.49 37.70
C MET A 470 -19.13 -11.61 38.20
N LEU A 471 -17.97 -12.19 38.47
CA LEU A 471 -16.80 -11.46 38.94
C LEU A 471 -16.23 -10.56 37.83
N ASN A 472 -16.18 -11.06 36.60
CA ASN A 472 -15.64 -10.27 35.47
C ASN A 472 -16.48 -9.02 35.16
N SER A 473 -17.80 -9.08 35.30
CA SER A 473 -18.66 -7.90 35.17
C SER A 473 -18.38 -6.81 36.23
N ILE A 474 -17.80 -7.20 37.38
CA ILE A 474 -17.46 -6.29 38.48
C ILE A 474 -16.00 -5.79 38.36
N PHE A 475 -15.09 -6.66 37.87
CA PHE A 475 -13.64 -6.44 37.88
C PHE A 475 -13.03 -6.20 36.49
N GLU A 476 -13.80 -5.92 35.44
CA GLU A 476 -13.24 -5.40 34.19
C GLU A 476 -12.53 -4.06 34.47
N SER A 477 -11.34 -4.17 35.08
CA SER A 477 -10.49 -3.02 35.33
C SER A 477 -9.94 -2.55 33.99
N ASN A 478 -10.41 -1.42 33.54
CA ASN A 478 -9.80 -0.68 32.44
C ASN A 478 -8.38 -0.30 32.86
N SER A 479 -7.39 -1.16 32.55
CA SER A 479 -5.99 -0.79 32.68
C SER A 479 -5.76 0.34 31.67
N LYS A 480 -5.63 1.57 32.17
CA LYS A 480 -5.43 2.75 31.34
C LYS A 480 -4.08 2.63 30.62
N LEU A 481 -4.07 2.95 29.35
CA LEU A 481 -2.87 2.97 28.53
C LEU A 481 -1.91 4.10 28.97
N ASN A 482 -2.44 5.14 29.61
CA ASN A 482 -1.73 6.35 30.01
C ASN A 482 -0.95 7.01 28.85
N ALA A 483 -1.57 7.09 27.70
CA ALA A 483 -1.01 7.71 26.49
C ALA A 483 -0.62 9.18 26.69
N ASP A 484 -1.28 9.85 27.63
CA ASP A 484 -0.99 11.23 28.04
C ASP A 484 0.46 11.44 28.51
N LYS A 485 1.11 10.40 29.04
CA LYS A 485 2.52 10.47 29.49
C LYS A 485 3.53 10.54 28.34
N TYR A 486 3.14 10.12 27.14
CA TYR A 486 4.02 10.00 25.98
C TYR A 486 3.77 11.09 24.93
N LEU A 487 2.69 11.85 25.07
CA LEU A 487 2.32 12.95 24.18
C LEU A 487 2.53 14.30 24.87
N HIS A 488 2.65 15.36 24.08
CA HIS A 488 2.77 16.70 24.64
C HIS A 488 1.54 17.03 25.51
N PRO A 489 1.71 17.69 26.68
CA PRO A 489 0.61 17.96 27.63
C PRO A 489 -0.62 18.65 27.03
N SER A 490 -0.45 19.47 25.98
CA SER A 490 -1.56 20.11 25.27
C SER A 490 -2.49 19.14 24.55
N LEU A 491 -2.09 17.89 24.34
CA LEU A 491 -2.85 16.81 23.72
C LEU A 491 -3.45 15.82 24.74
N ALA A 492 -3.25 16.04 26.04
CA ALA A 492 -3.71 15.13 27.09
C ALA A 492 -5.23 14.87 27.07
N TYR A 493 -6.01 15.84 26.62
CA TYR A 493 -7.46 15.67 26.47
C TYR A 493 -7.80 14.73 25.29
N ALA A 494 -7.13 14.89 24.15
CA ALA A 494 -7.31 14.04 22.99
C ALA A 494 -6.83 12.61 23.23
N SER A 495 -5.73 12.42 23.98
CA SER A 495 -5.23 11.09 24.31
C SER A 495 -6.25 10.23 25.06
N ARG A 496 -7.04 10.84 25.97
CA ARG A 496 -8.12 10.13 26.69
C ARG A 496 -9.25 9.66 25.77
N TYR A 497 -9.63 10.48 24.78
CA TYR A 497 -10.61 10.05 23.77
C TYR A 497 -10.08 8.93 22.89
N MET A 498 -8.80 8.97 22.54
CA MET A 498 -8.14 7.89 21.81
C MET A 498 -8.13 6.59 22.62
N GLU A 499 -7.83 6.65 23.93
CA GLU A 499 -7.88 5.49 24.82
C GLU A 499 -9.29 4.88 24.87
N ASP A 500 -10.35 5.70 24.99
CA ASP A 500 -11.74 5.24 24.94
C ASP A 500 -12.06 4.57 23.59
N CYS A 501 -11.55 5.11 22.48
CA CYS A 501 -11.70 4.48 21.17
C CYS A 501 -11.06 3.08 21.10
N ILE A 502 -9.88 2.92 21.67
CA ILE A 502 -9.17 1.63 21.72
C ILE A 502 -9.92 0.63 22.59
N ASP A 503 -10.42 1.06 23.73
CA ASP A 503 -11.22 0.20 24.62
C ASP A 503 -12.54 -0.23 23.97
N ARG A 504 -13.23 0.67 23.26
CA ARG A 504 -14.44 0.35 22.48
C ARG A 504 -14.16 -0.65 21.36
N LEU A 505 -13.07 -0.46 20.62
CA LEU A 505 -12.65 -1.41 19.58
C LEU A 505 -12.41 -2.80 20.18
N LYS A 506 -11.65 -2.87 21.26
CA LYS A 506 -11.38 -4.13 21.96
C LYS A 506 -12.66 -4.82 22.40
N ASN A 507 -13.57 -4.06 23.03
CA ASN A 507 -14.86 -4.59 23.46
C ASN A 507 -15.71 -5.08 22.28
N SER A 508 -15.74 -4.35 21.16
CA SER A 508 -16.44 -4.76 19.95
C SER A 508 -15.92 -6.10 19.40
N ILE A 509 -14.60 -6.29 19.39
CA ILE A 509 -13.96 -7.56 18.97
C ILE A 509 -14.35 -8.69 19.93
N LEU A 510 -14.33 -8.44 21.24
CA LEU A 510 -14.72 -9.45 22.24
C LEU A 510 -16.19 -9.84 22.09
N ILE A 511 -17.09 -8.88 21.91
CA ILE A 511 -18.53 -9.14 21.68
C ILE A 511 -18.72 -10.00 20.43
N LEU A 512 -18.01 -9.71 19.33
CA LEU A 512 -18.07 -10.51 18.11
C LEU A 512 -17.58 -11.93 18.35
N LEU A 513 -16.46 -12.11 19.06
CA LEU A 513 -15.89 -13.43 19.42
C LEU A 513 -16.80 -14.21 20.39
N GLU A 514 -17.41 -13.55 21.35
CA GLU A 514 -18.38 -14.14 22.27
C GLU A 514 -19.65 -14.62 21.54
N ARG A 515 -20.12 -13.83 20.56
CA ARG A 515 -21.32 -14.13 19.76
C ARG A 515 -21.08 -15.28 18.79
N SER A 516 -20.03 -15.17 17.95
CA SER A 516 -19.83 -16.02 16.79
C SER A 516 -18.70 -17.06 16.97
N GLY A 517 -17.83 -16.93 17.96
CA GLY A 517 -16.70 -17.83 18.19
C GLY A 517 -15.76 -17.92 16.99
N SER A 518 -15.49 -19.14 16.51
CA SER A 518 -14.64 -19.36 15.33
C SER A 518 -15.23 -18.82 14.02
N GLN A 519 -16.55 -18.67 13.94
CA GLN A 519 -17.24 -18.10 12.77
C GLN A 519 -17.16 -16.56 12.71
N SER A 520 -16.54 -15.92 13.68
CA SER A 520 -16.38 -14.45 13.69
C SER A 520 -15.62 -13.93 12.46
N VAL A 521 -14.72 -14.73 11.88
CA VAL A 521 -13.97 -14.40 10.66
C VAL A 521 -14.81 -14.48 9.38
N GLU A 522 -16.03 -14.99 9.44
CA GLU A 522 -16.99 -15.06 8.35
C GLU A 522 -18.08 -13.99 8.47
N GLN A 523 -18.06 -13.17 9.50
CA GLN A 523 -19.02 -12.07 9.72
C GLN A 523 -18.54 -10.80 8.99
N TYR A 524 -18.58 -10.82 7.65
CA TYR A 524 -17.96 -9.80 6.80
C TYR A 524 -18.44 -8.37 7.06
N ILE A 525 -19.72 -8.17 7.38
CA ILE A 525 -20.26 -6.83 7.71
C ILE A 525 -19.65 -6.28 9.01
N ASP A 526 -19.53 -7.12 10.03
CA ASP A 526 -18.90 -6.71 11.28
C ASP A 526 -17.37 -6.56 11.13
N LEU A 527 -16.73 -7.38 10.27
CA LEU A 527 -15.31 -7.21 9.92
C LEU A 527 -15.04 -5.87 9.20
N GLU A 528 -15.92 -5.44 8.30
CA GLU A 528 -15.84 -4.13 7.67
C GLU A 528 -15.92 -3.00 8.70
N ARG A 529 -16.87 -3.05 9.62
CA ARG A 529 -17.02 -2.11 10.73
C ARG A 529 -15.77 -2.05 11.62
N LEU A 530 -15.22 -3.21 11.98
CA LEU A 530 -14.00 -3.29 12.77
C LEU A 530 -12.80 -2.70 12.02
N THR A 531 -12.69 -2.92 10.71
CA THR A 531 -11.64 -2.32 9.88
C THR A 531 -11.77 -0.80 9.83
N GLU A 532 -13.00 -0.29 9.75
CA GLU A 532 -13.25 1.15 9.80
C GLU A 532 -12.81 1.75 11.14
N MET A 533 -13.16 1.10 12.27
CA MET A 533 -12.68 1.52 13.60
C MET A 533 -11.17 1.51 13.71
N LEU A 534 -10.52 0.42 13.26
CA LEU A 534 -9.06 0.27 13.24
C LEU A 534 -8.38 1.40 12.45
N THR A 535 -8.90 1.67 11.27
CA THR A 535 -8.35 2.69 10.37
C THR A 535 -8.44 4.09 10.97
N GLU A 536 -9.58 4.45 11.54
CA GLU A 536 -9.78 5.76 12.18
C GLU A 536 -8.92 5.91 13.45
N ILE A 537 -8.77 4.86 14.26
CA ILE A 537 -7.88 4.86 15.43
C ILE A 537 -6.43 5.04 15.01
N TYR A 538 -5.98 4.31 13.99
CA TYR A 538 -4.60 4.41 13.52
C TYR A 538 -4.30 5.79 12.95
N GLY A 539 -5.23 6.36 12.17
CA GLY A 539 -5.12 7.72 11.65
C GLY A 539 -5.04 8.78 12.75
N THR A 540 -5.90 8.66 13.76
CA THR A 540 -5.90 9.56 14.93
C THR A 540 -4.59 9.48 15.70
N PHE A 541 -4.11 8.26 15.92
CA PHE A 541 -2.83 8.05 16.60
C PHE A 541 -1.67 8.67 15.82
N ALA A 542 -1.61 8.46 14.51
CA ALA A 542 -0.59 9.04 13.65
C ALA A 542 -0.59 10.59 13.72
N ASN A 543 -1.79 11.20 13.73
CA ASN A 543 -1.95 12.64 13.87
C ASN A 543 -1.47 13.15 15.23
N LEU A 544 -1.81 12.48 16.32
CA LEU A 544 -1.42 12.86 17.68
C LEU A 544 0.10 12.73 17.86
N SER A 545 0.70 11.63 17.41
CA SER A 545 2.14 11.41 17.45
C SER A 545 2.91 12.48 16.67
N ARG A 546 2.52 12.75 15.40
CA ARG A 546 3.13 13.75 14.54
C ARG A 546 3.01 15.15 15.12
N SER A 547 1.80 15.53 15.54
CA SER A 547 1.52 16.85 16.13
C SER A 547 2.29 17.05 17.44
N SER A 548 2.38 16.04 18.31
CA SER A 548 3.17 16.08 19.55
C SER A 548 4.64 16.36 19.24
N LYS A 549 5.22 15.64 18.28
CA LYS A 549 6.61 15.84 17.86
C LYS A 549 6.83 17.23 17.27
N SER A 550 5.93 17.67 16.37
CA SER A 550 5.99 18.99 15.72
C SER A 550 5.99 20.12 16.77
N TYR A 551 5.14 19.98 17.79
CA TYR A 551 5.03 20.95 18.86
C TYR A 551 6.26 20.97 19.78
N CYS A 552 6.78 19.79 20.14
CA CYS A 552 8.02 19.68 20.93
C CYS A 552 9.24 20.26 20.20
N ASN A 553 9.31 20.12 18.90
CA ASN A 553 10.41 20.63 18.07
C ASN A 553 10.25 22.12 17.70
N GLY A 554 9.09 22.74 18.00
CA GLY A 554 8.81 24.13 17.64
C GLY A 554 8.74 24.35 16.12
N ASN A 555 8.19 23.37 15.38
CA ASN A 555 8.07 23.47 13.93
C ASN A 555 7.11 24.60 13.53
N GLN A 556 7.32 25.16 12.33
CA GLN A 556 6.40 26.13 11.76
C GLN A 556 4.98 25.51 11.65
N ASN A 557 3.94 26.25 12.05
CA ASN A 557 2.54 25.83 12.08
C ASN A 557 2.20 24.67 13.05
N ALA A 558 3.03 24.38 14.05
CA ALA A 558 2.76 23.34 15.04
C ALA A 558 1.44 23.54 15.80
N ASP A 559 1.01 24.79 16.05
CA ASP A 559 -0.28 25.09 16.65
C ASP A 559 -1.46 24.64 15.76
N LEU A 560 -1.35 24.85 14.44
CA LEU A 560 -2.36 24.37 13.50
C LEU A 560 -2.40 22.83 13.45
N GLU A 561 -1.25 22.18 13.43
CA GLU A 561 -1.18 20.71 13.48
C GLU A 561 -1.83 20.15 14.74
N LYS A 562 -1.64 20.80 15.88
CA LYS A 562 -2.29 20.45 17.15
C LYS A 562 -3.82 20.57 17.05
N GLU A 563 -4.34 21.65 16.48
CA GLU A 563 -5.79 21.84 16.29
C GLU A 563 -6.38 20.79 15.34
N VAL A 564 -5.66 20.45 14.26
CA VAL A 564 -6.05 19.37 13.34
C VAL A 564 -6.14 18.04 14.09
N ALA A 565 -5.11 17.68 14.87
CA ALA A 565 -5.08 16.44 15.64
C ALA A 565 -6.23 16.37 16.67
N LEU A 566 -6.49 17.46 17.39
CA LEU A 566 -7.62 17.57 18.33
C LEU A 566 -8.95 17.37 17.60
N LYS A 567 -9.19 18.09 16.50
CA LYS A 567 -10.44 18.00 15.74
C LYS A 567 -10.66 16.59 15.19
N MET A 568 -9.63 15.97 14.61
CA MET A 568 -9.74 14.62 14.07
C MET A 568 -10.04 13.59 15.16
N THR A 569 -9.46 13.76 16.36
CA THR A 569 -9.75 12.88 17.50
C THR A 569 -11.24 12.92 17.89
N PHE A 570 -11.86 14.09 17.94
CA PHE A 570 -13.29 14.20 18.24
C PHE A 570 -14.19 13.58 17.18
N VAL A 571 -13.84 13.76 15.90
CA VAL A 571 -14.59 13.15 14.79
C VAL A 571 -14.51 11.63 14.87
N THR A 572 -13.31 11.10 15.05
CA THR A 572 -13.06 9.66 15.20
C THR A 572 -13.80 9.08 16.41
N HIS A 573 -13.73 9.74 17.57
CA HIS A 573 -14.42 9.27 18.76
C HIS A 573 -15.94 9.14 18.55
N SER A 574 -16.57 10.18 17.97
CA SER A 574 -18.01 10.16 17.68
C SER A 574 -18.38 9.00 16.75
N LYS A 575 -17.60 8.78 15.70
CA LYS A 575 -17.80 7.71 14.74
C LYS A 575 -17.64 6.31 15.37
N ILE A 576 -16.62 6.13 16.20
CA ILE A 576 -16.39 4.86 16.90
C ILE A 576 -17.48 4.55 17.92
N CYS A 577 -18.00 5.57 18.62
CA CYS A 577 -19.14 5.40 19.51
C CYS A 577 -20.41 4.93 18.77
N GLU A 578 -20.62 5.37 17.54
CA GLU A 578 -21.72 4.92 16.69
C GLU A 578 -21.51 3.47 16.24
N ILE A 579 -20.36 3.15 15.66
CA ILE A 579 -20.05 1.82 15.15
C ILE A 579 -20.07 0.77 16.28
N SER A 580 -19.49 1.07 17.44
CA SER A 580 -19.49 0.14 18.58
C SER A 580 -20.91 -0.22 19.01
N LYS A 581 -21.84 0.73 19.07
CA LYS A 581 -23.25 0.47 19.38
C LYS A 581 -23.93 -0.43 18.36
N ILE A 582 -23.62 -0.26 17.07
CA ILE A 582 -24.17 -1.11 16.02
C ILE A 582 -23.71 -2.56 16.20
N ILE A 583 -22.43 -2.78 16.51
CA ILE A 583 -21.88 -4.12 16.76
C ILE A 583 -22.49 -4.71 18.05
N GLU A 584 -22.61 -3.92 19.12
CA GLU A 584 -23.23 -4.32 20.39
C GLU A 584 -24.67 -4.83 20.21
N ASN A 585 -25.48 -4.11 19.43
CA ASN A 585 -26.86 -4.48 19.14
C ASN A 585 -26.96 -5.81 18.37
N GLY A 586 -25.99 -6.12 17.53
CA GLY A 586 -25.94 -7.35 16.74
C GLY A 586 -26.92 -7.38 15.55
N PRO A 587 -26.78 -8.38 14.65
CA PRO A 587 -27.39 -8.38 13.32
C PRO A 587 -28.94 -8.42 13.35
N LEU A 588 -29.55 -8.88 14.43
CA LEU A 588 -31.02 -8.89 14.56
C LEU A 588 -31.61 -7.49 14.85
N PHE A 589 -30.89 -6.66 15.60
CA PHE A 589 -31.39 -5.36 16.05
C PHE A 589 -30.79 -4.17 15.27
N ASN A 590 -29.68 -4.37 14.54
CA ASN A 590 -29.05 -3.31 13.76
C ASN A 590 -29.54 -3.24 12.29
N GLY A 591 -30.41 -4.18 11.86
CA GLY A 591 -30.99 -4.20 10.52
C GLY A 591 -30.12 -4.89 9.46
N ASP A 592 -28.98 -5.50 9.78
CA ASP A 592 -28.10 -6.18 8.82
C ASP A 592 -28.82 -7.29 8.05
N GLN A 593 -29.76 -8.01 8.70
CA GLN A 593 -30.54 -9.06 8.06
C GLN A 593 -31.36 -8.53 6.87
N CYS A 594 -31.79 -7.26 6.92
CA CYS A 594 -32.57 -6.65 5.84
C CYS A 594 -31.72 -6.47 4.56
N TYR A 595 -30.42 -6.19 4.68
CA TYR A 595 -29.53 -6.10 3.51
C TYR A 595 -29.44 -7.44 2.78
N ILE A 596 -29.24 -8.54 3.53
CA ILE A 596 -29.13 -9.89 2.98
C ILE A 596 -30.45 -10.28 2.29
N SER A 597 -31.59 -10.17 2.99
CA SER A 597 -32.89 -10.56 2.45
C SER A 597 -33.31 -9.76 1.21
N ALA A 598 -32.97 -8.46 1.16
CA ALA A 598 -33.25 -7.62 0.01
C ALA A 598 -32.44 -8.05 -1.21
N MET A 599 -31.18 -8.41 -1.02
CA MET A 599 -30.32 -8.82 -2.12
C MET A 599 -30.61 -10.23 -2.62
N ASP A 600 -31.00 -11.16 -1.75
CA ASP A 600 -31.40 -12.51 -2.16
C ASP A 600 -32.54 -12.46 -3.18
N LEU A 601 -33.55 -11.61 -2.95
CA LEU A 601 -34.63 -11.39 -3.91
C LEU A 601 -34.16 -10.82 -5.25
N MET A 602 -33.20 -9.87 -5.21
CA MET A 602 -32.65 -9.25 -6.44
C MET A 602 -31.79 -10.25 -7.23
N TYR A 603 -31.02 -11.10 -6.54
CA TYR A 603 -30.20 -12.15 -7.18
C TYR A 603 -31.05 -13.20 -7.89
N GLU A 604 -32.18 -13.61 -7.29
CA GLU A 604 -33.14 -14.52 -7.95
C GLU A 604 -33.64 -13.93 -9.25
N LYS A 605 -34.01 -12.64 -9.26
CA LYS A 605 -34.56 -11.96 -10.43
C LYS A 605 -33.52 -11.42 -11.40
N ARG A 606 -32.24 -11.33 -10.99
CA ARG A 606 -31.12 -10.76 -11.75
C ARG A 606 -31.33 -9.32 -12.22
N GLU A 607 -32.19 -8.56 -11.52
CA GLU A 607 -32.55 -7.17 -11.86
C GLU A 607 -33.01 -6.41 -10.62
N TYR A 608 -33.09 -5.08 -10.72
CA TYR A 608 -33.73 -4.25 -9.72
C TYR A 608 -35.25 -4.53 -9.70
N SER A 609 -35.71 -5.18 -8.65
CA SER A 609 -37.04 -5.74 -8.54
C SER A 609 -38.05 -4.96 -7.71
N MET A 610 -37.65 -3.78 -7.19
CA MET A 610 -38.59 -2.92 -6.46
C MET A 610 -39.62 -2.34 -7.43
N ILE A 611 -40.89 -2.41 -7.03
CA ILE A 611 -42.00 -1.89 -7.83
C ILE A 611 -41.91 -0.36 -7.86
N HIS A 612 -42.03 0.21 -9.06
CA HIS A 612 -42.06 1.64 -9.23
C HIS A 612 -43.23 2.26 -8.43
N PRO A 613 -43.01 3.34 -7.64
CA PRO A 613 -44.03 3.88 -6.72
C PRO A 613 -45.32 4.37 -7.43
N LEU A 614 -45.27 4.60 -8.74
CA LEU A 614 -46.45 4.98 -9.53
C LEU A 614 -47.22 3.77 -10.06
N ILE A 615 -46.72 2.55 -9.93
CA ILE A 615 -47.39 1.32 -10.35
C ILE A 615 -48.19 0.80 -9.16
N LYS A 616 -49.51 0.76 -9.30
CA LYS A 616 -50.41 0.11 -8.35
C LYS A 616 -50.60 -1.34 -8.77
N ILE A 617 -50.11 -2.28 -7.95
CA ILE A 617 -50.47 -3.70 -8.07
C ILE A 617 -51.53 -3.97 -6.99
N PHE A 618 -52.70 -4.35 -7.43
CA PHE A 618 -53.80 -4.81 -6.56
C PHE A 618 -53.81 -6.33 -6.54
#